data_882cdcb52e78e2a605878b3e2b168fe5
#
_entry.id   882cdcb52e78e2a605878b3e2b168fe5
#
_cell.length_a   1.000
_cell.length_b   1.000
_cell.length_c   1.000
_cell.angle_alpha   90.00
_cell.angle_beta   90.00
_cell.angle_gamma   90.00
#
_symmetry.space_group_name_H-M   'P 1'
#
loop_
_entity.id
_entity.type
_entity.pdbx_description
1 polymer ?
#
loop_
_entity_poly.entity_id
_entity_poly.type
_entity_poly.pdbx_seq_one_letter_code
_entity_poly.pdbx_strand_id
1 'polypeptide(L)'
;LQKLNQSIKNGFNENIQLIAGASGGMIGAAYYRELLLETKIGKQKLNDDEFYCDNISKDILNKLTFMASTNDIFIRYQSCEFNGYSYVKDRGFAFEEQLHNNTENKLNKSLGYYYPFEKEGKIPTMIFSPTIINDGRRLLISSQDLSFITSSANNNSSFENVEFHQLLRNQKANNVRFSSILRASATFPFVMPMITLPTIPEVQLMDAGIRDNYGGKLTMEYLFSLQDWIKFFNLHSIRRILFIFSSNVS
;
A
#
# COMPACT_ATOMS: atom_id res chain seq x y z
N LEU A 1 1.65 2.42 15.30
CA LEU A 1 1.34 3.83 15.02
C LEU A 1 0.46 4.44 16.12
N GLN A 2 -0.65 3.81 16.52
CA GLN A 2 -1.53 4.32 17.59
C GLN A 2 -0.79 4.53 18.91
N LYS A 3 -0.06 3.53 19.41
CA LYS A 3 0.75 3.66 20.64
C LYS A 3 1.79 4.78 20.55
N LEU A 4 2.39 4.97 19.38
CA LEU A 4 3.32 6.09 19.15
C LEU A 4 2.60 7.43 19.22
N ASN A 5 1.41 7.54 18.62
CA ASN A 5 0.60 8.75 18.68
C ASN A 5 0.20 9.12 20.12
N GLN A 6 -0.11 8.12 20.95
CA GLN A 6 -0.41 8.32 22.38
C GLN A 6 0.82 8.73 23.20
N SER A 7 1.98 8.14 22.88
CA SER A 7 3.23 8.39 23.62
C SER A 7 3.89 9.72 23.24
N ILE A 8 3.76 10.15 21.98
CA ILE A 8 4.32 11.40 21.47
C ILE A 8 3.26 12.48 21.56
N LYS A 9 3.28 13.25 22.64
CA LYS A 9 2.25 14.22 23.04
C LYS A 9 1.97 15.37 22.08
N ASN A 10 2.72 15.58 21.00
CA ASN A 10 2.54 16.74 20.12
C ASN A 10 2.61 16.34 18.64
N GLY A 11 1.44 16.05 18.06
CA GLY A 11 1.30 16.07 16.61
C GLY A 11 2.04 14.95 15.87
N PHE A 12 2.18 13.76 16.44
CA PHE A 12 2.82 12.63 15.74
C PHE A 12 2.17 12.39 14.38
N ASN A 13 0.84 12.31 14.34
CA ASN A 13 0.08 12.06 13.11
C ASN A 13 0.21 13.18 12.06
N GLU A 14 0.42 14.42 12.51
CA GLU A 14 0.59 15.57 11.62
C GLU A 14 1.99 15.62 11.00
N ASN A 15 2.94 14.93 11.61
CA ASN A 15 4.33 14.90 11.16
C ASN A 15 4.71 13.65 10.34
N ILE A 16 3.80 12.68 10.21
CA ILE A 16 4.04 11.54 9.32
C ILE A 16 3.89 12.00 7.87
N GLN A 17 4.98 11.92 7.10
CA GLN A 17 5.00 12.32 5.68
C GLN A 17 4.92 11.12 4.74
N LEU A 18 5.52 10.00 5.14
CA LEU A 18 5.62 8.80 4.33
C LEU A 18 5.31 7.55 5.13
N ILE A 19 4.57 6.64 4.54
CA ILE A 19 4.40 5.26 4.99
C ILE A 19 4.88 4.34 3.88
N ALA A 20 5.90 3.53 4.17
CA ALA A 20 6.43 2.51 3.29
C ALA A 20 6.70 1.23 4.10
N GLY A 21 6.61 0.09 3.45
CA GLY A 21 6.79 -1.20 4.11
C GLY A 21 6.34 -2.36 3.24
N ALA A 22 6.15 -3.52 3.86
CA ALA A 22 5.75 -4.73 3.17
C ALA A 22 4.65 -5.49 3.93
N SER A 23 3.99 -6.38 3.21
CA SER A 23 3.11 -7.40 3.75
C SER A 23 1.98 -6.86 4.64
N GLY A 24 1.59 -7.63 5.65
CA GLY A 24 0.50 -7.28 6.56
C GLY A 24 0.68 -5.94 7.29
N GLY A 25 1.93 -5.49 7.49
CA GLY A 25 2.23 -4.19 8.07
C GLY A 25 1.63 -3.02 7.27
N MET A 26 1.66 -3.11 5.93
CA MET A 26 1.07 -2.11 5.06
C MET A 26 -0.46 -2.12 5.09
N ILE A 27 -1.09 -3.28 5.31
CA ILE A 27 -2.55 -3.40 5.46
C ILE A 27 -3.00 -2.66 6.73
N GLY A 28 -2.33 -2.94 7.87
CA GLY A 28 -2.61 -2.24 9.12
C GLY A 28 -2.36 -0.74 9.05
N ALA A 29 -1.27 -0.33 8.40
CA ALA A 29 -0.94 1.08 8.21
C ALA A 29 -1.95 1.80 7.29
N ALA A 30 -2.44 1.13 6.24
CA ALA A 30 -3.47 1.66 5.35
C ALA A 30 -4.79 1.89 6.09
N TYR A 31 -5.20 0.93 6.93
CA TYR A 31 -6.40 1.07 7.74
C TYR A 31 -6.25 2.23 8.75
N TYR A 32 -5.13 2.30 9.44
CA TYR A 32 -4.84 3.42 10.32
C TYR A 32 -4.89 4.78 9.60
N ARG A 33 -4.28 4.87 8.41
CA ARG A 33 -4.31 6.08 7.57
C ARG A 33 -5.73 6.47 7.16
N GLU A 34 -6.56 5.49 6.83
CA GLU A 34 -7.97 5.73 6.49
C GLU A 34 -8.74 6.33 7.66
N LEU A 35 -8.54 5.81 8.86
CA LEU A 35 -9.18 6.33 10.07
C LEU A 35 -8.71 7.76 10.41
N LEU A 36 -7.43 8.06 10.18
CA LEU A 36 -6.92 9.43 10.26
C LEU A 36 -7.62 10.36 9.28
N LEU A 37 -7.82 9.92 8.03
CA LEU A 37 -8.52 10.69 7.03
C LEU A 37 -9.96 10.97 7.46
N GLU A 38 -10.70 9.93 7.87
CA GLU A 38 -12.08 10.08 8.33
C GLU A 38 -12.21 11.06 9.51
N THR A 39 -11.24 11.04 10.43
CA THR A 39 -11.19 12.00 11.52
C THR A 39 -10.97 13.42 11.02
N LYS A 40 -10.01 13.63 10.12
CA LYS A 40 -9.68 14.96 9.59
C LYS A 40 -10.79 15.56 8.73
N ILE A 41 -11.59 14.74 8.07
CA ILE A 41 -12.74 15.20 7.29
C ILE A 41 -14.05 15.23 8.11
N GLY A 42 -13.97 15.03 9.44
CA GLY A 42 -15.08 15.16 10.39
C GLY A 42 -16.13 14.05 10.32
N LYS A 43 -15.82 12.90 9.70
CA LYS A 43 -16.75 11.76 9.59
C LYS A 43 -16.80 10.91 10.85
N GLN A 44 -15.68 10.82 11.57
CA GLN A 44 -15.56 9.99 12.76
C GLN A 44 -14.55 10.60 13.75
N LYS A 45 -14.74 10.37 15.07
CA LYS A 45 -13.68 10.62 16.04
C LYS A 45 -12.74 9.41 16.05
N LEU A 46 -11.44 9.63 16.26
CA LEU A 46 -10.50 8.55 16.50
C LEU A 46 -10.90 7.89 17.84
N ASN A 47 -11.56 6.76 17.77
CA ASN A 47 -11.98 5.98 18.92
C ASN A 47 -10.83 5.13 19.47
N ASP A 48 -11.07 4.48 20.61
CA ASP A 48 -10.11 3.69 21.35
C ASP A 48 -9.37 2.64 20.50
N ASP A 49 -8.15 2.37 20.91
CA ASP A 49 -7.18 1.51 20.22
C ASP A 49 -7.65 0.07 20.00
N GLU A 50 -8.44 -0.47 20.93
CA GLU A 50 -8.96 -1.83 20.87
C GLU A 50 -9.85 -2.05 19.65
N PHE A 51 -10.75 -1.11 19.34
CA PHE A 51 -11.67 -1.23 18.20
C PHE A 51 -10.96 -1.43 16.85
N TYR A 52 -9.83 -0.76 16.66
CA TYR A 52 -9.09 -0.87 15.39
C TYR A 52 -8.29 -2.15 15.29
N CYS A 53 -7.66 -2.55 16.38
CA CYS A 53 -6.96 -3.82 16.47
C CYS A 53 -7.93 -4.97 16.27
N ASP A 54 -9.08 -4.94 16.92
CA ASP A 54 -10.10 -5.97 16.80
C ASP A 54 -10.62 -6.11 15.38
N ASN A 55 -10.89 -5.00 14.70
CA ASN A 55 -11.39 -5.05 13.33
C ASN A 55 -10.35 -5.60 12.34
N ILE A 56 -9.09 -5.17 12.41
CA ILE A 56 -8.07 -5.63 11.48
C ILE A 56 -7.59 -7.04 11.78
N SER A 57 -7.71 -7.49 13.04
CA SER A 57 -7.32 -8.84 13.48
C SER A 57 -8.41 -9.89 13.29
N LYS A 58 -9.64 -9.49 12.89
CA LYS A 58 -10.69 -10.45 12.55
C LYS A 58 -10.19 -11.43 11.50
N ASP A 59 -10.58 -12.69 11.69
CA ASP A 59 -10.10 -13.80 10.89
C ASP A 59 -10.33 -13.59 9.37
N ILE A 60 -9.24 -13.63 8.63
CA ILE A 60 -9.24 -13.60 7.17
C ILE A 60 -8.89 -14.99 6.61
N LEU A 61 -8.17 -15.80 7.37
CA LEU A 61 -7.55 -17.04 6.88
C LEU A 61 -8.57 -18.17 6.73
N ASN A 62 -9.58 -18.27 7.56
CA ASN A 62 -10.61 -19.31 7.45
C ASN A 62 -11.32 -19.27 6.10
N LYS A 63 -11.65 -18.09 5.60
CA LYS A 63 -12.27 -17.93 4.28
C LYS A 63 -11.33 -18.35 3.15
N LEU A 64 -10.05 -18.02 3.27
CA LEU A 64 -9.03 -18.45 2.29
C LEU A 64 -8.84 -19.96 2.27
N THR A 65 -8.76 -20.58 3.44
CA THR A 65 -8.60 -22.02 3.58
C THR A 65 -9.82 -22.77 3.02
N PHE A 66 -11.02 -22.28 3.30
CA PHE A 66 -12.26 -22.85 2.74
C PHE A 66 -12.26 -22.76 1.22
N MET A 67 -11.91 -21.62 0.64
CA MET A 67 -11.85 -21.46 -0.82
C MET A 67 -10.76 -22.31 -1.46
N ALA A 68 -9.61 -22.46 -0.82
CA ALA A 68 -8.54 -23.33 -1.31
C ALA A 68 -8.98 -24.80 -1.40
N SER A 69 -9.79 -25.24 -0.43
CA SER A 69 -10.25 -26.64 -0.38
C SER A 69 -11.50 -26.92 -1.22
N THR A 70 -12.23 -25.90 -1.64
CA THR A 70 -13.51 -26.05 -2.36
C THR A 70 -13.50 -25.39 -3.72
N ASN A 71 -13.40 -24.06 -3.78
CA ASN A 71 -13.60 -23.32 -5.01
C ASN A 71 -12.48 -23.53 -6.03
N ASP A 72 -11.23 -23.55 -5.59
CA ASP A 72 -10.09 -23.72 -6.49
C ASP A 72 -10.08 -25.07 -7.20
N ILE A 73 -10.74 -26.08 -6.60
CA ILE A 73 -10.78 -27.45 -7.14
C ILE A 73 -12.02 -27.69 -7.99
N PHE A 74 -13.16 -27.10 -7.62
CA PHE A 74 -14.46 -27.49 -8.17
C PHE A 74 -15.22 -26.39 -8.92
N ILE A 75 -14.86 -25.11 -8.77
CA ILE A 75 -15.63 -23.99 -9.28
C ILE A 75 -14.84 -23.17 -10.30
N ARG A 76 -15.46 -22.92 -11.46
CA ARG A 76 -14.90 -21.97 -12.43
C ARG A 76 -15.02 -20.55 -11.90
N TYR A 77 -13.91 -19.80 -11.88
CA TYR A 77 -13.89 -18.44 -11.41
C TYR A 77 -14.79 -17.52 -12.24
N GLN A 78 -15.52 -16.67 -11.51
CA GLN A 78 -16.27 -15.56 -12.08
C GLN A 78 -15.41 -14.29 -12.06
N SER A 79 -15.81 -13.28 -12.82
CA SER A 79 -15.21 -11.96 -12.76
C SER A 79 -16.21 -10.93 -12.22
N CYS A 80 -15.68 -9.79 -11.76
CA CYS A 80 -16.46 -8.60 -11.44
C CYS A 80 -15.73 -7.36 -11.98
N GLU A 81 -16.50 -6.32 -12.24
CA GLU A 81 -15.99 -5.05 -12.73
C GLU A 81 -15.88 -4.03 -11.58
N PHE A 82 -14.79 -3.28 -11.56
CA PHE A 82 -14.59 -2.15 -10.67
C PHE A 82 -13.83 -1.05 -11.40
N ASN A 83 -14.44 0.13 -11.55
CA ASN A 83 -13.84 1.32 -12.18
C ASN A 83 -13.20 1.08 -13.57
N GLY A 84 -13.76 0.15 -14.34
CA GLY A 84 -13.28 -0.20 -15.69
C GLY A 84 -12.18 -1.26 -15.73
N TYR A 85 -11.91 -1.92 -14.60
CA TYR A 85 -11.05 -3.10 -14.53
C TYR A 85 -11.86 -4.35 -14.19
N SER A 86 -11.51 -5.47 -14.81
CA SER A 86 -12.08 -6.78 -14.51
C SER A 86 -11.21 -7.53 -13.51
N TYR A 87 -11.83 -8.03 -12.45
CA TYR A 87 -11.16 -8.76 -11.37
C TYR A 87 -11.72 -10.19 -11.31
N VAL A 88 -10.82 -11.15 -11.30
CA VAL A 88 -11.19 -12.56 -11.11
C VAL A 88 -11.53 -12.81 -9.65
N LYS A 89 -12.68 -13.46 -9.40
CA LYS A 89 -13.13 -13.84 -8.04
C LYS A 89 -12.44 -15.10 -7.55
N ASP A 90 -11.13 -15.00 -7.40
CA ASP A 90 -10.27 -16.05 -6.84
C ASP A 90 -10.14 -15.92 -5.31
N ARG A 91 -9.27 -16.73 -4.70
CA ARG A 91 -8.94 -16.62 -3.27
C ARG A 91 -8.44 -15.24 -2.86
N GLY A 92 -7.67 -14.59 -3.75
CA GLY A 92 -7.19 -13.24 -3.49
C GLY A 92 -8.32 -12.21 -3.45
N PHE A 93 -9.30 -12.34 -4.32
CA PHE A 93 -10.51 -11.52 -4.26
C PHE A 93 -11.30 -11.76 -2.97
N ALA A 94 -11.40 -13.02 -2.52
CA ALA A 94 -12.04 -13.34 -1.25
C ALA A 94 -11.32 -12.72 -0.05
N PHE A 95 -9.99 -12.65 -0.09
CA PHE A 95 -9.21 -11.91 0.90
C PHE A 95 -9.60 -10.42 0.91
N GLU A 96 -9.66 -9.78 -0.26
CA GLU A 96 -10.05 -8.36 -0.38
C GLU A 96 -11.46 -8.12 0.16
N GLU A 97 -12.42 -8.97 -0.17
CA GLU A 97 -13.80 -8.87 0.34
C GLU A 97 -13.86 -9.07 1.87
N GLN A 98 -13.07 -10.00 2.42
CA GLN A 98 -13.00 -10.16 3.86
C GLN A 98 -12.36 -8.95 4.54
N LEU A 99 -11.32 -8.38 3.94
CA LEU A 99 -10.71 -7.14 4.42
C LEU A 99 -11.72 -5.98 4.43
N HIS A 100 -12.55 -5.87 3.38
CA HIS A 100 -13.62 -4.86 3.33
C HIS A 100 -14.64 -5.07 4.45
N ASN A 101 -15.07 -6.32 4.68
CA ASN A 101 -16.01 -6.63 5.75
C ASN A 101 -15.41 -6.29 7.13
N ASN A 102 -14.16 -6.66 7.37
CA ASN A 102 -13.47 -6.40 8.63
C ASN A 102 -13.31 -4.89 8.89
N THR A 103 -13.10 -4.11 7.84
CA THR A 103 -12.90 -2.66 7.93
C THR A 103 -14.14 -1.83 7.61
N GLU A 104 -15.33 -2.42 7.66
CA GLU A 104 -16.61 -1.73 7.39
C GLU A 104 -16.62 -1.03 6.02
N ASN A 105 -16.04 -1.65 5.00
CA ASN A 105 -15.85 -1.12 3.64
C ASN A 105 -14.99 0.15 3.55
N LYS A 106 -14.31 0.56 4.61
CA LYS A 106 -13.49 1.78 4.60
C LYS A 106 -12.35 1.73 3.59
N LEU A 107 -11.79 0.55 3.31
CA LEU A 107 -10.73 0.32 2.32
C LEU A 107 -11.25 -0.02 0.91
N ASN A 108 -12.57 -0.07 0.69
CA ASN A 108 -13.17 -0.34 -0.62
C ASN A 108 -13.22 0.92 -1.49
N LYS A 109 -12.07 1.39 -1.93
CA LYS A 109 -11.87 2.62 -2.70
C LYS A 109 -10.87 2.37 -3.82
N SER A 110 -10.78 3.30 -4.78
CA SER A 110 -9.71 3.30 -5.76
C SER A 110 -8.42 3.93 -5.19
N LEU A 111 -7.29 3.65 -5.80
CA LEU A 111 -6.01 4.29 -5.45
C LEU A 111 -6.12 5.82 -5.53
N GLY A 112 -6.72 6.34 -6.60
CA GLY A 112 -6.85 7.78 -6.85
C GLY A 112 -7.75 8.52 -5.87
N TYR A 113 -8.56 7.81 -5.09
CA TYR A 113 -9.36 8.44 -4.02
C TYR A 113 -8.48 9.21 -3.02
N TYR A 114 -7.27 8.70 -2.77
CA TYR A 114 -6.37 9.29 -1.78
C TYR A 114 -5.54 10.46 -2.32
N TYR A 115 -5.42 10.59 -3.65
CA TYR A 115 -4.56 11.59 -4.29
C TYR A 115 -4.75 13.03 -3.77
N PRO A 116 -5.99 13.59 -3.72
CA PRO A 116 -6.17 14.97 -3.26
C PRO A 116 -5.76 15.18 -1.81
N PHE A 117 -6.01 14.19 -0.95
CA PHE A 117 -5.69 14.28 0.48
C PHE A 117 -4.19 14.14 0.75
N GLU A 118 -3.50 13.30 0.00
CA GLU A 118 -2.04 13.20 0.06
C GLU A 118 -1.38 14.46 -0.49
N LYS A 119 -1.88 15.00 -1.60
CA LYS A 119 -1.38 16.24 -2.21
C LYS A 119 -1.52 17.44 -1.28
N GLU A 120 -2.59 17.51 -0.53
CA GLU A 120 -2.85 18.58 0.46
C GLU A 120 -2.12 18.34 1.81
N GLY A 121 -1.39 17.24 1.95
CA GLY A 121 -0.72 16.87 3.22
C GLY A 121 -1.68 16.52 4.35
N LYS A 122 -2.95 16.21 4.05
CA LYS A 122 -3.92 15.79 5.06
C LYS A 122 -3.62 14.41 5.62
N ILE A 123 -3.07 13.54 4.80
CA ILE A 123 -2.63 12.21 5.17
C ILE A 123 -1.23 11.96 4.60
N PRO A 124 -0.43 11.06 5.21
CA PRO A 124 0.88 10.70 4.68
C PRO A 124 0.76 10.02 3.31
N THR A 125 1.74 10.28 2.45
CA THR A 125 1.91 9.53 1.21
C THR A 125 2.18 8.07 1.54
N MET A 126 1.52 7.18 0.81
CA MET A 126 1.72 5.74 0.94
C MET A 126 2.37 5.19 -0.33
N ILE A 127 3.50 4.49 -0.16
CA ILE A 127 4.21 3.87 -1.28
C ILE A 127 4.31 2.37 -1.04
N PHE A 128 3.78 1.61 -1.98
CA PHE A 128 3.87 0.16 -2.03
C PHE A 128 4.97 -0.25 -3.01
N SER A 129 5.68 -1.33 -2.71
CA SER A 129 6.80 -1.79 -3.54
C SER A 129 6.75 -3.31 -3.81
N PRO A 130 5.62 -3.87 -4.29
CA PRO A 130 5.57 -5.29 -4.62
C PRO A 130 6.64 -5.67 -5.64
N THR A 131 7.06 -6.93 -5.60
CA THR A 131 8.07 -7.47 -6.49
C THR A 131 7.42 -7.92 -7.80
N ILE A 132 7.97 -7.49 -8.93
CA ILE A 132 7.62 -7.99 -10.26
C ILE A 132 8.29 -9.36 -10.44
N ILE A 133 7.50 -10.40 -10.67
CA ILE A 133 8.00 -11.77 -10.80
C ILE A 133 8.78 -11.95 -12.09
N ASN A 134 8.34 -11.28 -13.17
CA ASN A 134 8.90 -11.43 -14.50
C ASN A 134 10.41 -11.10 -14.58
N ASP A 135 10.89 -10.15 -13.77
CA ASP A 135 12.28 -9.67 -13.84
C ASP A 135 12.91 -9.32 -12.48
N GLY A 136 12.17 -9.49 -11.40
CA GLY A 136 12.64 -9.25 -10.03
C GLY A 136 12.74 -7.79 -9.63
N ARG A 137 12.32 -6.82 -10.45
CA ARG A 137 12.27 -5.40 -10.09
C ARG A 137 11.14 -5.11 -9.11
N ARG A 138 11.21 -3.96 -8.45
CA ARG A 138 10.12 -3.46 -7.62
C ARG A 138 9.19 -2.58 -8.44
N LEU A 139 7.89 -2.74 -8.26
CA LEU A 139 6.89 -1.82 -8.81
C LEU A 139 6.53 -0.79 -7.74
N LEU A 140 6.89 0.46 -7.96
CA LEU A 140 6.54 1.55 -7.05
C LEU A 140 5.11 2.02 -7.32
N ILE A 141 4.21 1.80 -6.36
CA ILE A 141 2.79 2.13 -6.46
C ILE A 141 2.44 3.19 -5.43
N SER A 142 1.91 4.31 -5.87
CA SER A 142 1.32 5.36 -5.05
C SER A 142 0.16 6.01 -5.78
N SER A 143 -0.65 6.80 -5.09
CA SER A 143 -1.64 7.67 -5.74
C SER A 143 -0.97 8.83 -6.50
N GLN A 144 0.27 9.16 -6.15
CA GLN A 144 1.10 10.19 -6.76
C GLN A 144 2.12 9.60 -7.74
N ASP A 145 2.54 10.40 -8.71
CA ASP A 145 3.62 10.04 -9.62
C ASP A 145 4.96 9.99 -8.88
N LEU A 146 5.65 8.86 -8.99
CA LEU A 146 6.94 8.59 -8.35
C LEU A 146 8.12 8.59 -9.34
N SER A 147 7.93 9.18 -10.53
CA SER A 147 8.96 9.22 -11.59
C SER A 147 10.27 9.83 -11.11
N PHE A 148 10.21 10.76 -10.16
CA PHE A 148 11.39 11.39 -9.57
C PHE A 148 12.32 10.40 -8.85
N ILE A 149 11.78 9.28 -8.32
CA ILE A 149 12.59 8.21 -7.70
C ILE A 149 13.28 7.38 -8.78
N THR A 150 12.56 7.07 -9.86
CA THR A 150 13.07 6.21 -10.95
C THR A 150 13.95 6.94 -11.94
N SER A 151 13.84 8.26 -12.03
CA SER A 151 14.58 9.10 -13.00
C SER A 151 15.89 9.66 -12.43
N SER A 152 16.18 9.46 -11.16
CA SER A 152 17.37 10.04 -10.51
C SER A 152 18.64 9.42 -11.09
N ALA A 153 19.41 10.23 -11.83
CA ALA A 153 20.63 9.82 -12.53
C ALA A 153 21.75 9.32 -11.57
N ASN A 154 21.66 9.67 -10.29
CA ASN A 154 22.68 9.35 -9.29
C ASN A 154 22.47 8.01 -8.59
N ASN A 155 21.37 7.33 -8.87
CA ASN A 155 21.01 6.08 -8.20
C ASN A 155 20.82 4.97 -9.22
N ASN A 156 21.31 3.76 -8.95
CA ASN A 156 20.96 2.55 -9.70
C ASN A 156 19.47 2.19 -9.60
N SER A 157 18.67 3.06 -9.00
CA SER A 157 17.24 2.88 -8.75
C SER A 157 16.40 2.79 -10.03
N SER A 158 16.85 3.41 -11.11
CA SER A 158 16.18 3.31 -12.43
C SER A 158 16.19 1.91 -13.02
N PHE A 159 17.20 1.09 -12.67
CA PHE A 159 17.29 -0.30 -13.12
C PHE A 159 16.52 -1.28 -12.20
N GLU A 160 16.27 -0.91 -10.96
CA GLU A 160 15.65 -1.78 -9.97
C GLU A 160 14.16 -1.49 -9.74
N ASN A 161 13.69 -0.32 -10.16
CA ASN A 161 12.34 0.15 -9.92
C ASN A 161 11.59 0.43 -11.22
N VAL A 162 10.31 0.10 -11.23
CA VAL A 162 9.35 0.47 -12.26
C VAL A 162 8.30 1.37 -11.62
N GLU A 163 7.95 2.47 -12.28
CA GLU A 163 6.91 3.38 -11.78
C GLU A 163 5.53 2.97 -12.31
N PHE A 164 4.55 2.92 -11.42
CA PHE A 164 3.23 2.37 -11.70
C PHE A 164 2.42 3.18 -12.73
N HIS A 165 2.42 4.51 -12.63
CA HIS A 165 1.70 5.36 -13.58
C HIS A 165 2.34 5.32 -14.98
N GLN A 166 3.66 5.16 -15.06
CA GLN A 166 4.36 4.96 -16.33
C GLN A 166 4.05 3.60 -16.95
N LEU A 167 4.00 2.55 -16.12
CA LEU A 167 3.65 1.20 -16.56
C LEU A 167 2.22 1.16 -17.11
N LEU A 168 1.29 1.83 -16.44
CA LEU A 168 -0.13 1.89 -16.80
C LEU A 168 -0.52 3.20 -17.52
N ARG A 169 0.42 3.86 -18.21
CA ARG A 169 0.19 5.19 -18.85
C ARG A 169 -0.99 5.20 -19.83
N ASN A 170 -1.26 4.09 -20.47
CA ASN A 170 -2.36 3.95 -21.43
C ASN A 170 -3.66 3.46 -20.76
N GLN A 171 -3.65 3.32 -19.45
CA GLN A 171 -4.75 2.82 -18.63
C GLN A 171 -4.96 3.79 -17.46
N LYS A 172 -6.10 3.67 -16.79
CA LYS A 172 -6.43 4.57 -15.68
C LYS A 172 -5.83 4.04 -14.36
N ALA A 173 -4.53 4.15 -14.16
CA ALA A 173 -3.80 3.64 -12.99
C ALA A 173 -4.50 3.97 -11.64
N ASN A 174 -4.99 5.18 -11.50
CA ASN A 174 -5.70 5.63 -10.29
C ASN A 174 -7.08 4.98 -10.07
N ASN A 175 -7.62 4.29 -11.07
CA ASN A 175 -8.88 3.55 -10.93
C ASN A 175 -8.71 2.16 -10.33
N VAL A 176 -7.47 1.67 -10.21
CA VAL A 176 -7.19 0.35 -9.62
C VAL A 176 -7.71 0.30 -8.18
N ARG A 177 -8.30 -0.82 -7.82
CA ARG A 177 -8.86 -1.06 -6.48
C ARG A 177 -7.75 -1.04 -5.43
N PHE A 178 -7.91 -0.24 -4.39
CA PHE A 178 -6.88 -0.06 -3.36
C PHE A 178 -6.58 -1.36 -2.60
N SER A 179 -7.60 -2.16 -2.31
CA SER A 179 -7.42 -3.46 -1.67
C SER A 179 -6.59 -4.43 -2.51
N SER A 180 -6.66 -4.35 -3.85
CA SER A 180 -5.82 -5.18 -4.73
C SER A 180 -4.34 -4.75 -4.64
N ILE A 181 -4.06 -3.46 -4.44
CA ILE A 181 -2.70 -2.97 -4.21
C ILE A 181 -2.19 -3.44 -2.85
N LEU A 182 -3.02 -3.37 -1.80
CA LEU A 182 -2.69 -3.92 -0.48
C LEU A 182 -2.38 -5.41 -0.58
N ARG A 183 -3.22 -6.16 -1.30
CA ARG A 183 -2.98 -7.58 -1.57
C ARG A 183 -1.66 -7.79 -2.32
N ALA A 184 -1.37 -7.01 -3.37
CA ALA A 184 -0.13 -7.13 -4.13
C ALA A 184 1.12 -7.03 -3.24
N SER A 185 1.09 -6.15 -2.23
CA SER A 185 2.18 -5.98 -1.27
C SER A 185 2.24 -7.07 -0.19
N ALA A 186 1.19 -7.90 -0.06
CA ALA A 186 1.06 -8.93 0.97
C ALA A 186 0.75 -10.32 0.40
N THR A 187 0.93 -10.53 -0.91
CA THR A 187 0.71 -11.81 -1.56
C THR A 187 1.86 -12.76 -1.27
N PHE A 188 1.64 -13.65 -0.30
CA PHE A 188 2.61 -14.67 0.06
C PHE A 188 2.43 -15.92 -0.84
N PRO A 189 3.53 -16.48 -1.38
CA PRO A 189 3.47 -17.66 -2.22
C PRO A 189 2.69 -18.81 -1.57
N PHE A 190 1.96 -19.57 -2.37
CA PHE A 190 1.10 -20.71 -1.99
C PHE A 190 -0.17 -20.35 -1.20
N VAL A 191 -0.22 -19.24 -0.47
CA VAL A 191 -1.40 -18.83 0.30
C VAL A 191 -2.39 -18.08 -0.58
N MET A 192 -1.90 -17.11 -1.34
CA MET A 192 -2.72 -16.31 -2.25
C MET A 192 -2.20 -16.38 -3.70
N PRO A 193 -3.09 -16.36 -4.70
CA PRO A 193 -2.67 -16.24 -6.09
C PRO A 193 -2.00 -14.89 -6.34
N MET A 194 -1.00 -14.91 -7.21
CA MET A 194 -0.32 -13.71 -7.69
C MET A 194 -1.30 -12.74 -8.32
N ILE A 195 -1.01 -11.45 -8.23
CA ILE A 195 -1.77 -10.43 -8.92
C ILE A 195 -1.18 -10.24 -10.32
N THR A 196 -2.02 -10.40 -11.34
CA THR A 196 -1.69 -10.08 -12.71
C THR A 196 -2.21 -8.69 -13.04
N LEU A 197 -1.33 -7.79 -13.47
CA LEU A 197 -1.72 -6.48 -13.98
C LEU A 197 -2.20 -6.59 -15.43
N PRO A 198 -3.15 -5.73 -15.85
CA PRO A 198 -3.68 -5.73 -17.21
C PRO A 198 -2.72 -5.05 -18.21
N THR A 199 -1.49 -5.51 -18.27
CA THR A 199 -0.41 -5.02 -19.14
C THR A 199 -0.09 -6.01 -20.25
N ILE A 200 0.57 -5.56 -21.33
CA ILE A 200 1.05 -6.42 -22.41
C ILE A 200 2.57 -6.15 -22.59
N PRO A 201 3.44 -7.13 -22.26
CA PRO A 201 3.13 -8.44 -21.64
C PRO A 201 2.56 -8.31 -20.23
N GLU A 202 1.89 -9.37 -19.77
CA GLU A 202 1.34 -9.44 -18.42
C GLU A 202 2.43 -9.32 -17.36
N VAL A 203 2.24 -8.45 -16.39
CA VAL A 203 3.12 -8.27 -15.24
C VAL A 203 2.48 -8.90 -14.01
N GLN A 204 3.21 -9.80 -13.39
CA GLN A 204 2.79 -10.49 -12.18
C GLN A 204 3.51 -9.96 -10.96
N LEU A 205 2.75 -9.79 -9.87
CA LEU A 205 3.23 -9.18 -8.62
C LEU A 205 3.14 -10.17 -7.46
N MET A 206 4.12 -10.07 -6.57
CA MET A 206 4.15 -10.77 -5.30
C MET A 206 4.69 -9.88 -4.18
N ASP A 207 4.72 -10.41 -2.96
CA ASP A 207 5.02 -9.69 -1.72
C ASP A 207 6.24 -8.76 -1.81
N ALA A 208 6.09 -7.55 -1.29
CA ALA A 208 7.14 -6.54 -1.23
C ALA A 208 8.32 -6.98 -0.35
N GLY A 209 8.06 -7.80 0.68
CA GLY A 209 9.06 -8.29 1.63
C GLY A 209 10.19 -9.10 0.99
N ILE A 210 10.00 -9.62 -0.22
CA ILE A 210 11.04 -10.34 -0.96
C ILE A 210 12.24 -9.44 -1.28
N ARG A 211 11.98 -8.16 -1.55
CA ARG A 211 13.02 -7.19 -1.96
C ARG A 211 13.32 -6.16 -0.89
N ASP A 212 12.33 -5.73 -0.12
CA ASP A 212 12.46 -4.70 0.91
C ASP A 212 11.45 -4.92 2.04
N ASN A 213 11.80 -5.81 2.96
CA ASN A 213 10.90 -6.28 4.02
C ASN A 213 10.40 -5.17 4.96
N TYR A 214 11.19 -4.11 5.13
CA TYR A 214 10.86 -2.99 6.04
C TYR A 214 10.51 -1.69 5.31
N GLY A 215 10.60 -1.65 3.98
CA GLY A 215 10.49 -0.41 3.21
C GLY A 215 11.68 0.53 3.41
N GLY A 216 12.76 0.03 4.01
CA GLY A 216 13.93 0.85 4.35
C GLY A 216 14.68 1.34 3.12
N LYS A 217 14.91 0.46 2.15
CA LYS A 217 15.55 0.82 0.89
C LYS A 217 14.74 1.85 0.13
N LEU A 218 13.44 1.63 -0.03
CA LEU A 218 12.53 2.56 -0.68
C LEU A 218 12.53 3.93 0.00
N THR A 219 12.46 3.95 1.34
CA THR A 219 12.47 5.20 2.11
C THR A 219 13.76 6.00 1.91
N MET A 220 14.90 5.33 1.87
CA MET A 220 16.18 5.98 1.57
C MET A 220 16.23 6.53 0.14
N GLU A 221 15.79 5.76 -0.86
CA GLU A 221 15.70 6.22 -2.25
C GLU A 221 14.80 7.45 -2.40
N TYR A 222 13.65 7.45 -1.73
CA TYR A 222 12.73 8.59 -1.68
C TYR A 222 13.42 9.84 -1.13
N LEU A 223 14.12 9.74 0.01
CA LEU A 223 14.83 10.87 0.61
C LEU A 223 16.01 11.36 -0.25
N PHE A 224 16.79 10.45 -0.80
CA PHE A 224 17.89 10.81 -1.69
C PHE A 224 17.39 11.56 -2.94
N SER A 225 16.26 11.12 -3.50
CA SER A 225 15.67 11.79 -4.66
C SER A 225 15.15 13.20 -4.33
N LEU A 226 14.80 13.46 -3.07
CA LEU A 226 14.37 14.79 -2.60
C LEU A 226 15.51 15.66 -2.05
N GLN A 227 16.72 15.11 -1.92
CA GLN A 227 17.84 15.79 -1.23
C GLN A 227 18.14 17.17 -1.77
N ASP A 228 18.23 17.32 -3.09
CA ASP A 228 18.57 18.59 -3.72
C ASP A 228 17.41 19.59 -3.62
N TRP A 229 16.18 19.12 -3.70
CA TRP A 229 14.99 19.93 -3.47
C TRP A 229 14.94 20.44 -2.02
N ILE A 230 15.19 19.58 -1.03
CA ILE A 230 15.26 19.96 0.39
C ILE A 230 16.35 21.02 0.63
N LYS A 231 17.53 20.85 0.02
CA LYS A 231 18.62 21.83 0.09
C LYS A 231 18.25 23.16 -0.56
N PHE A 232 17.67 23.10 -1.76
CA PHE A 232 17.31 24.29 -2.55
C PHE A 232 16.29 25.17 -1.82
N PHE A 233 15.25 24.59 -1.26
CA PHE A 233 14.24 25.35 -0.52
C PHE A 233 14.68 25.76 0.87
N ASN A 234 15.94 25.44 1.25
CA ASN A 234 16.54 25.87 2.51
C ASN A 234 15.58 25.65 3.70
N LEU A 235 15.00 24.45 3.75
CA LEU A 235 14.01 24.08 4.76
C LEU A 235 14.68 23.98 6.13
N HIS A 236 15.15 25.13 6.65
CA HIS A 236 15.70 25.24 8.00
C HIS A 236 14.73 24.76 9.09
N SER A 237 13.46 24.59 8.75
CA SER A 237 12.44 24.00 9.61
C SER A 237 12.54 22.49 9.74
N ILE A 238 13.16 21.75 8.80
CA ILE A 238 13.42 20.31 8.95
C ILE A 238 14.62 20.12 9.86
N ARG A 239 14.36 20.11 11.15
CA ARG A 239 15.42 19.89 12.15
C ARG A 239 15.89 18.44 12.23
N ARG A 240 15.00 17.47 11.96
CA ARG A 240 15.28 16.03 12.05
C ARG A 240 14.31 15.25 11.19
N ILE A 241 14.79 14.18 10.56
CA ILE A 241 13.99 13.14 9.95
C ILE A 241 14.11 11.90 10.85
N LEU A 242 12.97 11.42 11.36
CA LEU A 242 12.91 10.25 12.21
C LEU A 242 12.38 9.07 11.40
N PHE A 243 13.15 7.99 11.34
CA PHE A 243 12.71 6.71 10.80
C PHE A 243 12.16 5.84 11.93
N ILE A 244 10.95 5.34 11.75
CA ILE A 244 10.35 4.40 12.68
C ILE A 244 10.14 3.10 11.94
N PHE A 245 10.93 2.08 12.30
CA PHE A 245 10.76 0.73 11.80
C PHE A 245 9.90 -0.06 12.80
N SER A 246 8.82 -0.65 12.31
CA SER A 246 8.00 -1.58 13.07
C SER A 246 8.20 -2.97 12.50
N SER A 247 8.75 -3.89 13.28
CA SER A 247 8.79 -5.31 12.95
C SER A 247 7.84 -6.06 13.88
N ASN A 248 7.00 -6.93 13.33
CA ASN A 248 6.36 -7.95 14.13
C ASN A 248 7.44 -8.99 14.46
N VAL A 249 8.02 -8.89 15.66
CA VAL A 249 8.72 -10.02 16.25
C VAL A 249 7.62 -10.88 16.86
N SER A 250 7.27 -11.95 16.16
CA SER A 250 6.44 -13.04 16.67
C SER A 250 7.21 -13.84 17.70
#